data_6492e79c201c56e3a45ba91a2d31cf7a
#
_entry.id   6492e79c201c56e3a45ba91a2d31cf7a
#
_cell.length_a   1.000
_cell.length_b   1.000
_cell.length_c   1.000
_cell.angle_alpha   90.00
_cell.angle_beta   90.00
_cell.angle_gamma   90.00
#
_symmetry.space_group_name_H-M   'P 1'
#
loop_
_entity.id
_entity.type
_entity.pdbx_description
1 polymer ?
#
loop_
_entity_poly.entity_id
_entity_poly.type
_entity_poly.pdbx_seq_one_letter_code
_entity_poly.pdbx_strand_id
1 'polypeptide(L)'
;IYYNSFEKILGGIPCIVYEGDINKYWLNSIQHNSSHAPFSPTWIMSAYIMTLFAKEYGYSQIIDIGSGDGRIAYCGKVIGVESYSIELDNQLTELQKSLTTNINFNPYCFDATQFDYSSLNLTKPLFFIGGLAQMGGVELATGVLKKIESEFNLLHNSGWIFAGTVSKKYRADPKNMSGWGSFIENNSLKLMQSVSLPTAWSFKELDETQYVFSKFHSNSNPN
;
A
#
# COMPACT_ATOMS: atom_id res chain seq x y z
N ILE A 1 3.62 -0.53 20.60
CA ILE A 1 3.07 -0.28 19.26
C ILE A 1 1.55 -0.40 19.33
N TYR A 2 1.03 -1.58 19.65
CA TYR A 2 -0.38 -1.79 19.93
C TYR A 2 -0.56 -2.08 21.42
N TYR A 3 -1.57 -1.47 22.04
CA TYR A 3 -1.87 -1.68 23.44
C TYR A 3 -3.10 -2.56 23.64
N ASN A 4 -3.87 -2.79 22.58
CA ASN A 4 -5.07 -3.62 22.60
C ASN A 4 -5.30 -4.33 21.28
N SER A 5 -5.92 -5.50 21.33
CA SER A 5 -6.43 -6.19 20.14
C SER A 5 -7.73 -6.89 20.45
N PHE A 6 -8.64 -6.94 19.50
CA PHE A 6 -9.92 -7.64 19.63
C PHE A 6 -10.37 -8.21 18.29
N GLU A 7 -11.16 -9.26 18.33
CA GLU A 7 -11.78 -9.83 17.14
C GLU A 7 -13.03 -9.06 16.75
N LYS A 8 -13.21 -8.83 15.46
CA LYS A 8 -14.41 -8.21 14.90
C LYS A 8 -14.73 -8.80 13.53
N ILE A 9 -16.02 -8.99 13.26
CA ILE A 9 -16.50 -9.40 11.94
C ILE A 9 -16.74 -8.14 11.11
N LEU A 10 -16.04 -8.02 9.97
CA LEU A 10 -16.18 -6.94 9.02
C LEU A 10 -16.64 -7.53 7.70
N GLY A 11 -17.85 -7.16 7.25
CA GLY A 11 -18.42 -7.69 6.00
C GLY A 11 -18.58 -9.23 5.98
N GLY A 12 -18.79 -9.86 7.14
CA GLY A 12 -18.87 -11.32 7.29
C GLY A 12 -17.52 -12.02 7.46
N ILE A 13 -16.41 -11.29 7.48
CA ILE A 13 -15.05 -11.81 7.57
C ILE A 13 -14.52 -11.56 9.00
N PRO A 14 -14.02 -12.60 9.69
CA PRO A 14 -13.37 -12.41 10.99
C PRO A 14 -12.04 -11.66 10.80
N CYS A 15 -11.90 -10.57 11.53
CA CYS A 15 -10.70 -9.73 11.54
C CYS A 15 -10.22 -9.52 12.96
N ILE A 16 -8.90 -9.43 13.14
CA ILE A 16 -8.30 -8.95 14.38
C ILE A 16 -8.01 -7.46 14.19
N VAL A 17 -8.62 -6.65 15.04
CA VAL A 17 -8.39 -5.21 15.08
C VAL A 17 -7.33 -4.90 16.12
N TYR A 18 -6.32 -4.13 15.73
CA TYR A 18 -5.26 -3.70 16.62
C TYR A 18 -5.39 -2.20 16.89
N GLU A 19 -5.44 -1.84 18.16
CA GLU A 19 -5.43 -0.46 18.61
C GLU A 19 -4.03 -0.10 19.09
N GLY A 20 -3.48 0.99 18.59
CA GLY A 20 -2.14 1.44 18.92
C GLY A 20 -2.05 2.95 19.09
N ASP A 21 -1.01 3.37 19.78
CA ASP A 21 -0.64 4.77 19.91
C ASP A 21 0.37 5.13 18.80
N ILE A 22 -0.10 5.78 17.77
CA ILE A 22 0.72 6.25 16.65
C ILE A 22 1.85 7.17 17.15
N ASN A 23 1.55 8.08 18.08
CA ASN A 23 2.56 9.01 18.58
C ASN A 23 3.69 8.29 19.31
N LYS A 24 3.35 7.29 20.13
CA LYS A 24 4.34 6.47 20.83
C LYS A 24 5.20 5.68 19.86
N TYR A 25 4.59 5.09 18.85
CA TYR A 25 5.33 4.37 17.80
C TYR A 25 6.22 5.33 17.02
N TRP A 26 5.68 6.47 16.61
CA TRP A 26 6.39 7.51 15.86
C TRP A 26 7.66 7.98 16.56
N LEU A 27 7.61 8.16 17.87
CA LEU A 27 8.76 8.56 18.66
C LEU A 27 9.82 7.46 18.80
N ASN A 28 9.45 6.19 18.68
CA ASN A 28 10.33 5.06 18.88
C ASN A 28 10.63 4.28 17.58
N SER A 29 10.11 4.72 16.43
CA SER A 29 10.38 4.06 15.16
C SER A 29 11.86 4.17 14.79
N ILE A 30 12.45 3.06 14.39
CA ILE A 30 13.81 3.05 13.85
C ILE A 30 13.73 3.67 12.45
N GLN A 31 14.32 4.84 12.30
CA GLN A 31 14.52 5.42 10.99
C GLN A 31 15.74 4.76 10.35
N HIS A 32 15.53 4.03 9.27
CA HIS A 32 16.61 3.58 8.43
C HIS A 32 17.20 4.78 7.67
N ASN A 33 18.49 4.74 7.34
CA ASN A 33 19.19 5.80 6.58
C ASN A 33 18.66 5.99 5.14
N SER A 34 17.68 5.26 4.74
CA SER A 34 16.93 5.45 3.51
C SER A 34 15.74 6.37 3.78
N SER A 35 15.29 7.08 2.77
CA SER A 35 14.20 8.07 2.78
C SER A 35 12.84 7.48 3.18
N HIS A 36 12.77 6.70 4.25
CA HIS A 36 11.54 6.07 4.68
C HIS A 36 10.77 6.97 5.63
N ALA A 37 9.50 7.16 5.31
CA ALA A 37 8.58 7.81 6.20
C ALA A 37 8.39 6.98 7.48
N PRO A 38 8.20 7.64 8.63
CA PRO A 38 7.79 6.95 9.85
C PRO A 38 6.51 6.14 9.60
N PHE A 39 6.40 4.99 10.25
CA PHE A 39 5.23 4.13 10.13
C PHE A 39 3.95 4.87 10.58
N SER A 40 2.98 4.89 9.70
CA SER A 40 1.64 5.42 9.93
C SER A 40 0.62 4.40 9.44
N PRO A 41 -0.04 3.66 10.34
CA PRO A 41 -0.91 2.56 9.94
C PRO A 41 -2.13 3.06 9.18
N THR A 42 -2.38 2.45 8.04
CA THR A 42 -3.64 2.65 7.32
C THR A 42 -4.81 2.18 8.17
N TRP A 43 -5.92 2.91 8.18
CA TRP A 43 -7.11 2.44 8.89
C TRP A 43 -7.57 1.10 8.33
N ILE A 44 -7.91 0.14 9.22
CA ILE A 44 -8.26 -1.23 8.81
C ILE A 44 -9.43 -1.29 7.83
N MET A 45 -10.43 -0.43 8.00
CA MET A 45 -11.56 -0.35 7.05
C MET A 45 -11.12 0.15 5.69
N SER A 46 -10.20 1.10 5.63
CA SER A 46 -9.63 1.59 4.37
C SER A 46 -8.82 0.49 3.69
N ALA A 47 -7.98 -0.23 4.45
CA ALA A 47 -7.24 -1.39 3.94
C ALA A 47 -8.18 -2.44 3.34
N TYR A 48 -9.24 -2.80 4.07
CA TYR A 48 -10.23 -3.77 3.61
C TYR A 48 -10.95 -3.31 2.33
N ILE A 49 -11.44 -2.08 2.30
CA ILE A 49 -12.14 -1.53 1.12
C ILE A 49 -11.22 -1.50 -0.11
N MET A 50 -9.96 -1.10 0.05
CA MET A 50 -9.01 -1.08 -1.06
C MET A 50 -8.70 -2.48 -1.60
N THR A 51 -8.62 -3.47 -0.74
CA THR A 51 -8.44 -4.86 -1.20
C THR A 51 -9.68 -5.41 -1.91
N LEU A 52 -10.89 -4.99 -1.51
CA LEU A 52 -12.11 -5.29 -2.26
C LEU A 52 -12.08 -4.67 -3.67
N PHE A 53 -11.67 -3.41 -3.80
CA PHE A 53 -11.49 -2.80 -5.13
C PHE A 53 -10.46 -3.54 -5.97
N ALA A 54 -9.34 -3.98 -5.38
CA ALA A 54 -8.35 -4.79 -6.08
C ALA A 54 -9.00 -6.04 -6.68
N LYS A 55 -9.80 -6.73 -5.89
CA LYS A 55 -10.54 -7.93 -6.34
C LYS A 55 -11.58 -7.60 -7.41
N GLU A 56 -12.35 -6.54 -7.25
CA GLU A 56 -13.37 -6.09 -8.21
C GLU A 56 -12.76 -5.73 -9.57
N TYR A 57 -11.61 -5.07 -9.58
CA TYR A 57 -10.86 -4.77 -10.81
C TYR A 57 -10.14 -6.00 -11.40
N GLY A 58 -10.29 -7.15 -10.76
CA GLY A 58 -9.76 -8.42 -11.23
C GLY A 58 -8.24 -8.53 -11.12
N TYR A 59 -7.62 -7.85 -10.17
CA TYR A 59 -6.22 -8.09 -9.82
C TYR A 59 -6.11 -9.42 -9.07
N SER A 60 -5.12 -10.20 -9.44
CA SER A 60 -4.89 -11.54 -8.87
C SER A 60 -3.94 -11.53 -7.68
N GLN A 61 -3.12 -10.51 -7.59
CA GLN A 61 -2.16 -10.35 -6.49
C GLN A 61 -2.15 -8.91 -5.97
N ILE A 62 -1.90 -8.77 -4.67
CA ILE A 62 -1.62 -7.48 -4.00
C ILE A 62 -0.19 -7.51 -3.50
N ILE A 63 0.57 -6.47 -3.83
CA ILE A 63 1.93 -6.26 -3.35
C ILE A 63 1.93 -5.01 -2.49
N ASP A 64 2.01 -5.19 -1.18
CA ASP A 64 2.00 -4.12 -0.19
C ASP A 64 3.45 -3.64 0.06
N ILE A 65 3.78 -2.48 -0.47
CA ILE A 65 5.12 -1.89 -0.46
C ILE A 65 5.28 -0.92 0.70
N GLY A 66 6.29 -1.13 1.54
CA GLY A 66 6.42 -0.42 2.80
C GLY A 66 5.24 -0.74 3.70
N SER A 67 5.00 -2.02 3.87
CA SER A 67 3.73 -2.58 4.37
C SER A 67 3.44 -2.28 5.85
N GLY A 68 4.43 -1.74 6.58
CA GLY A 68 4.25 -1.43 7.99
C GLY A 68 3.89 -2.66 8.83
N ASP A 69 2.68 -2.70 9.33
CA ASP A 69 2.16 -3.86 10.10
C ASP A 69 1.48 -4.93 9.24
N GLY A 70 1.52 -4.79 7.91
CA GLY A 70 1.02 -5.78 6.95
C GLY A 70 -0.48 -5.86 6.79
N ARG A 71 -1.26 -4.91 7.35
CA ARG A 71 -2.72 -5.01 7.37
C ARG A 71 -3.38 -5.03 5.99
N ILE A 72 -2.78 -4.39 4.99
CA ILE A 72 -3.31 -4.38 3.62
C ILE A 72 -3.14 -5.76 3.00
N ALA A 73 -1.93 -6.32 3.04
CA ALA A 73 -1.68 -7.67 2.56
C ALA A 73 -2.51 -8.71 3.33
N TYR A 74 -2.67 -8.53 4.64
CA TYR A 74 -3.56 -9.37 5.47
C TYR A 74 -5.01 -9.31 4.97
N CYS A 75 -5.57 -8.11 4.79
CA CYS A 75 -6.93 -7.96 4.26
C CYS A 75 -7.08 -8.63 2.88
N GLY A 76 -6.08 -8.52 2.02
CA GLY A 76 -6.06 -9.19 0.73
C GLY A 76 -6.17 -10.71 0.86
N LYS A 77 -5.37 -11.32 1.73
CA LYS A 77 -5.45 -12.77 2.03
C LYS A 77 -6.82 -13.18 2.53
N VAL A 78 -7.39 -12.40 3.46
CA VAL A 78 -8.71 -12.68 4.04
C VAL A 78 -9.82 -12.72 2.99
N ILE A 79 -9.77 -11.85 1.98
CA ILE A 79 -10.76 -11.85 0.88
C ILE A 79 -10.43 -12.81 -0.26
N GLY A 80 -9.36 -13.59 -0.12
CA GLY A 80 -8.95 -14.61 -1.09
C GLY A 80 -8.17 -14.06 -2.29
N VAL A 81 -7.49 -12.92 -2.13
CA VAL A 81 -6.51 -12.40 -3.10
C VAL A 81 -5.12 -12.75 -2.61
N GLU A 82 -4.30 -13.33 -3.48
CA GLU A 82 -2.90 -13.61 -3.13
C GLU A 82 -2.20 -12.29 -2.80
N SER A 83 -1.56 -12.22 -1.63
CA SER A 83 -1.02 -10.95 -1.14
C SER A 83 0.34 -11.13 -0.52
N TYR A 84 1.23 -10.19 -0.82
CA TYR A 84 2.62 -10.16 -0.38
C TYR A 84 2.88 -8.83 0.33
N SER A 85 3.69 -8.89 1.36
CA SER A 85 4.08 -7.75 2.18
C SER A 85 5.60 -7.59 2.11
N ILE A 86 6.07 -6.41 1.73
CA ILE A 86 7.49 -6.09 1.66
C ILE A 86 7.74 -4.88 2.56
N GLU A 87 8.54 -5.09 3.60
CA GLU A 87 8.84 -4.08 4.62
C GLU A 87 10.35 -4.07 4.91
N LEU A 88 10.92 -2.88 5.01
CA LEU A 88 12.34 -2.74 5.29
C LEU A 88 12.65 -2.90 6.79
N ASP A 89 11.72 -2.48 7.65
CA ASP A 89 11.89 -2.52 9.09
C ASP A 89 11.70 -3.95 9.61
N ASN A 90 12.78 -4.52 10.19
CA ASN A 90 12.74 -5.86 10.74
C ASN A 90 11.76 -5.98 11.93
N GLN A 91 11.61 -4.95 12.75
CA GLN A 91 10.68 -5.01 13.89
C GLN A 91 9.23 -5.07 13.41
N LEU A 92 8.89 -4.31 12.36
CA LEU A 92 7.57 -4.36 11.74
C LEU A 92 7.33 -5.70 11.05
N THR A 93 8.36 -6.26 10.39
CA THR A 93 8.26 -7.59 9.77
C THR A 93 8.01 -8.68 10.81
N GLU A 94 8.72 -8.66 11.94
CA GLU A 94 8.48 -9.60 13.04
C GLU A 94 7.11 -9.40 13.69
N LEU A 95 6.65 -8.16 13.80
CA LEU A 95 5.29 -7.87 14.23
C LEU A 95 4.28 -8.53 13.29
N GLN A 96 4.40 -8.36 11.98
CA GLN A 96 3.52 -8.99 10.99
C GLN A 96 3.46 -10.51 11.18
N LYS A 97 4.59 -11.17 11.33
CA LYS A 97 4.65 -12.62 11.58
C LYS A 97 3.88 -13.00 12.85
N SER A 98 4.00 -12.22 13.91
CA SER A 98 3.30 -12.47 15.17
C SER A 98 1.79 -12.31 15.07
N LEU A 99 1.33 -11.36 14.22
CA LEU A 99 -0.08 -11.04 14.02
C LEU A 99 -0.82 -12.01 13.09
N THR A 100 -0.08 -12.68 12.22
CA THR A 100 -0.64 -13.46 11.10
C THR A 100 -0.45 -14.97 11.23
N THR A 101 -0.25 -15.46 12.46
CA THR A 101 0.00 -16.88 12.74
C THR A 101 -1.07 -17.84 12.23
N ASN A 102 -2.31 -17.35 12.06
CA ASN A 102 -3.45 -18.17 11.67
C ASN A 102 -3.68 -18.23 10.15
N ILE A 103 -2.88 -17.53 9.37
CA ILE A 103 -2.96 -17.55 7.90
C ILE A 103 -1.57 -17.79 7.32
N ASN A 104 -1.52 -18.38 6.13
CA ASN A 104 -0.27 -18.52 5.38
C ASN A 104 0.15 -17.16 4.82
N PHE A 105 0.88 -16.42 5.62
CA PHE A 105 1.33 -15.07 5.32
C PHE A 105 2.83 -14.96 5.68
N ASN A 106 3.66 -14.71 4.68
CA ASN A 106 5.10 -14.57 4.83
C ASN A 106 5.52 -13.16 4.40
N PRO A 107 5.72 -12.26 5.36
CA PRO A 107 6.25 -10.93 5.06
C PRO A 107 7.74 -11.03 4.69
N TYR A 108 8.15 -10.23 3.73
CA TYR A 108 9.53 -10.08 3.31
C TYR A 108 10.16 -8.88 4.02
N CYS A 109 11.23 -9.12 4.80
CA CYS A 109 12.06 -8.05 5.33
C CYS A 109 13.09 -7.66 4.29
N PHE A 110 12.77 -6.68 3.44
CA PHE A 110 13.62 -6.34 2.31
C PHE A 110 13.37 -4.91 1.81
N ASP A 111 14.39 -4.32 1.17
CA ASP A 111 14.22 -3.07 0.43
C ASP A 111 13.41 -3.34 -0.85
N ALA A 112 12.21 -2.78 -0.93
CA ALA A 112 11.32 -2.99 -2.07
C ALA A 112 11.91 -2.52 -3.40
N THR A 113 12.82 -1.54 -3.38
CA THR A 113 13.50 -1.05 -4.59
C THR A 113 14.58 -2.02 -5.10
N GLN A 114 14.94 -3.04 -4.31
CA GLN A 114 15.92 -4.06 -4.64
C GLN A 114 15.32 -5.47 -4.66
N PHE A 115 14.03 -5.60 -4.34
CA PHE A 115 13.36 -6.89 -4.23
C PHE A 115 13.25 -7.59 -5.60
N ASP A 116 13.44 -8.91 -5.63
CA ASP A 116 13.24 -9.75 -6.82
C ASP A 116 11.76 -10.09 -7.00
N TYR A 117 11.04 -9.26 -7.72
CA TYR A 117 9.61 -9.46 -8.01
C TYR A 117 9.34 -10.67 -8.90
N SER A 118 10.33 -11.13 -9.67
CA SER A 118 10.19 -12.31 -10.53
C SER A 118 9.96 -13.59 -9.72
N SER A 119 10.43 -13.62 -8.48
CA SER A 119 10.24 -14.74 -7.55
C SER A 119 8.79 -14.96 -7.11
N LEU A 120 7.93 -13.97 -7.30
CA LEU A 120 6.52 -14.01 -6.85
C LEU A 120 5.53 -14.58 -7.88
N ASN A 121 5.97 -14.97 -9.07
CA ASN A 121 5.12 -15.48 -10.15
C ASN A 121 3.90 -14.58 -10.42
N LEU A 122 4.14 -13.27 -10.53
CA LEU A 122 3.08 -12.27 -10.69
C LEU A 122 2.43 -12.35 -12.07
N THR A 123 1.11 -12.31 -12.12
CA THR A 123 0.33 -12.32 -13.37
C THR A 123 -0.43 -11.02 -13.62
N LYS A 124 -1.15 -10.55 -12.62
CA LYS A 124 -1.89 -9.28 -12.65
C LYS A 124 -1.80 -8.60 -11.28
N PRO A 125 -0.62 -8.08 -10.93
CA PRO A 125 -0.39 -7.51 -9.60
C PRO A 125 -0.97 -6.11 -9.46
N LEU A 126 -1.41 -5.79 -8.25
CA LEU A 126 -1.72 -4.46 -7.79
C LEU A 126 -0.68 -4.06 -6.75
N PHE A 127 0.15 -3.07 -7.06
CA PHE A 127 1.11 -2.50 -6.14
C PHE A 127 0.44 -1.45 -5.27
N PHE A 128 0.59 -1.58 -3.98
CA PHE A 128 0.10 -0.62 -3.01
C PHE A 128 1.27 0.12 -2.36
N ILE A 129 1.23 1.45 -2.39
CA ILE A 129 2.21 2.31 -1.73
C ILE A 129 1.50 3.20 -0.73
N GLY A 130 1.68 2.90 0.55
CA GLY A 130 1.00 3.56 1.67
C GLY A 130 1.60 4.90 2.09
N GLY A 131 2.81 5.21 1.64
CA GLY A 131 3.49 6.45 1.98
C GLY A 131 2.93 7.68 1.28
N LEU A 132 3.07 8.85 1.92
CA LEU A 132 2.72 10.13 1.29
C LEU A 132 3.72 10.46 0.18
N ALA A 133 3.23 11.03 -0.93
CA ALA A 133 4.06 11.40 -2.07
C ALA A 133 5.28 12.23 -1.67
N GLN A 134 5.06 13.26 -0.86
CA GLN A 134 6.08 14.22 -0.40
C GLN A 134 6.96 13.71 0.76
N MET A 135 6.68 12.53 1.30
CA MET A 135 7.42 11.94 2.43
C MET A 135 8.16 10.66 2.01
N GLY A 136 8.74 10.66 0.81
CA GLY A 136 9.49 9.53 0.28
C GLY A 136 8.67 8.53 -0.55
N GLY A 137 7.34 8.73 -0.64
CA GLY A 137 6.48 7.83 -1.41
C GLY A 137 6.79 7.84 -2.90
N VAL A 138 7.11 8.99 -3.48
CA VAL A 138 7.48 9.10 -4.91
C VAL A 138 8.81 8.41 -5.20
N GLU A 139 9.79 8.58 -4.34
CA GLU A 139 11.10 7.93 -4.46
C GLU A 139 10.96 6.42 -4.38
N LEU A 140 10.21 5.93 -3.41
CA LEU A 140 9.91 4.51 -3.26
C LEU A 140 9.18 3.96 -4.48
N ALA A 141 8.11 4.61 -4.93
CA ALA A 141 7.36 4.21 -6.12
C ALA A 141 8.24 4.17 -7.37
N THR A 142 9.11 5.18 -7.53
CA THR A 142 10.05 5.26 -8.66
C THR A 142 11.06 4.11 -8.63
N GLY A 143 11.59 3.79 -7.45
CA GLY A 143 12.52 2.68 -7.28
C GLY A 143 11.88 1.33 -7.61
N VAL A 144 10.69 1.09 -7.08
CA VAL A 144 9.91 -0.13 -7.35
C VAL A 144 9.57 -0.24 -8.84
N LEU A 145 9.11 0.85 -9.46
CA LEU A 145 8.79 0.87 -10.88
C LEU A 145 9.99 0.48 -11.75
N LYS A 146 11.15 1.12 -11.53
CA LYS A 146 12.39 0.78 -12.25
C LYS A 146 12.79 -0.68 -12.06
N LYS A 147 12.59 -1.23 -10.87
CA LYS A 147 12.92 -2.62 -10.59
C LYS A 147 12.01 -3.57 -11.36
N ILE A 148 10.71 -3.29 -11.38
CA ILE A 148 9.72 -4.07 -12.13
C ILE A 148 10.01 -4.01 -13.63
N GLU A 149 10.32 -2.83 -14.17
CA GLU A 149 10.68 -2.67 -15.60
C GLU A 149 11.88 -3.51 -16.01
N SER A 150 12.85 -3.67 -15.12
CA SER A 150 14.06 -4.45 -15.40
C SER A 150 13.86 -5.96 -15.29
N GLU A 151 12.90 -6.42 -14.50
CA GLU A 151 12.74 -7.83 -14.15
C GLU A 151 11.66 -8.55 -14.96
N PHE A 152 10.59 -7.87 -15.37
CA PHE A 152 9.55 -8.52 -16.14
C PHE A 152 8.65 -7.57 -16.94
N ASN A 153 8.15 -8.07 -18.08
CA ASN A 153 7.26 -7.34 -18.98
C ASN A 153 5.79 -7.32 -18.48
N LEU A 154 5.55 -7.15 -17.18
CA LEU A 154 4.19 -7.16 -16.63
C LEU A 154 3.61 -5.77 -16.38
N LEU A 155 4.33 -4.72 -16.72
CA LEU A 155 3.88 -3.35 -16.51
C LEU A 155 2.47 -3.09 -17.01
N HIS A 156 2.14 -3.57 -18.21
CA HIS A 156 0.83 -3.33 -18.81
C HIS A 156 -0.32 -4.01 -18.07
N ASN A 157 -0.04 -5.06 -17.29
CA ASN A 157 -1.03 -5.80 -16.52
C ASN A 157 -1.07 -5.35 -15.05
N SER A 158 -0.14 -4.51 -14.60
CA SER A 158 -0.10 -4.05 -13.23
C SER A 158 -1.02 -2.85 -13.00
N GLY A 159 -1.52 -2.76 -11.77
CA GLY A 159 -2.16 -1.58 -11.23
C GLY A 159 -1.39 -1.02 -10.05
N TRP A 160 -1.72 0.20 -9.69
CA TRP A 160 -1.09 0.92 -8.60
C TRP A 160 -2.13 1.61 -7.75
N ILE A 161 -2.02 1.48 -6.44
CA ILE A 161 -2.75 2.29 -5.48
C ILE A 161 -1.74 3.13 -4.72
N PHE A 162 -1.96 4.42 -4.73
CA PHE A 162 -1.19 5.36 -3.95
C PHE A 162 -2.07 5.90 -2.82
N ALA A 163 -1.60 5.76 -1.59
CA ALA A 163 -2.18 6.43 -0.45
C ALA A 163 -1.54 7.80 -0.30
N GLY A 164 -2.30 8.75 0.17
CA GLY A 164 -1.56 9.81 0.72
C GLY A 164 -1.77 11.18 0.24
N THR A 165 -3.00 11.58 0.13
CA THR A 165 -3.23 12.98 0.39
C THR A 165 -4.59 13.13 1.07
N VAL A 166 -4.57 13.72 2.24
CA VAL A 166 -5.77 14.06 3.01
C VAL A 166 -6.54 15.23 2.39
N SER A 167 -5.90 16.01 1.53
CA SER A 167 -6.51 17.18 0.94
C SER A 167 -7.08 16.91 -0.44
N LYS A 168 -8.38 17.15 -0.62
CA LYS A 168 -9.04 17.15 -1.93
C LYS A 168 -8.35 18.05 -2.96
N LYS A 169 -7.67 19.10 -2.50
CA LYS A 169 -6.91 20.05 -3.34
C LYS A 169 -5.73 19.38 -4.03
N TYR A 170 -5.15 18.35 -3.42
CA TYR A 170 -3.93 17.69 -3.90
C TYR A 170 -4.19 16.32 -4.54
N ARG A 171 -5.41 16.09 -5.00
CA ARG A 171 -5.75 14.88 -5.77
C ARG A 171 -4.87 14.80 -7.00
N ALA A 172 -4.69 13.60 -7.52
CA ALA A 172 -3.86 13.23 -8.66
C ALA A 172 -3.86 14.29 -9.80
N ASP A 173 -3.52 15.52 -9.44
CA ASP A 173 -3.40 16.66 -10.34
C ASP A 173 -1.95 16.70 -10.83
N PRO A 174 -1.70 16.52 -12.14
CA PRO A 174 -0.36 16.58 -12.72
C PRO A 174 0.38 17.90 -12.45
N LYS A 175 -0.37 18.96 -12.19
CA LYS A 175 0.21 20.27 -11.87
C LYS A 175 0.61 20.40 -10.40
N ASN A 176 0.24 19.46 -9.56
CA ASN A 176 0.48 19.54 -8.14
C ASN A 176 1.68 18.71 -7.72
N MET A 177 2.77 19.39 -7.43
CA MET A 177 4.02 18.79 -6.96
C MET A 177 3.92 18.11 -5.59
N SER A 178 2.87 18.38 -4.82
CA SER A 178 2.66 17.81 -3.48
C SER A 178 1.83 16.54 -3.46
N GLY A 179 1.44 16.01 -4.63
CA GLY A 179 0.63 14.83 -4.76
C GLY A 179 1.22 13.82 -5.74
N TRP A 180 0.44 12.80 -6.04
CA TRP A 180 0.83 11.73 -6.97
C TRP A 180 0.64 12.09 -8.46
N GLY A 181 0.06 13.27 -8.76
CA GLY A 181 -0.24 13.68 -10.12
C GLY A 181 0.97 13.69 -11.05
N SER A 182 2.07 14.31 -10.60
CA SER A 182 3.31 14.37 -11.39
C SER A 182 3.91 12.98 -11.61
N PHE A 183 3.86 12.09 -10.59
CA PHE A 183 4.34 10.72 -10.74
C PHE A 183 3.51 9.95 -11.78
N ILE A 184 2.19 10.08 -11.71
CA ILE A 184 1.26 9.43 -12.65
C ILE A 184 1.53 9.89 -14.08
N GLU A 185 1.65 11.20 -14.30
CA GLU A 185 1.93 11.77 -15.62
C GLU A 185 3.30 11.35 -16.17
N ASN A 186 4.35 11.51 -15.38
CA ASN A 186 5.73 11.23 -15.80
C ASN A 186 5.99 9.75 -16.11
N ASN A 187 5.21 8.85 -15.53
CA ASN A 187 5.34 7.40 -15.75
C ASN A 187 4.25 6.83 -16.67
N SER A 188 3.55 7.68 -17.42
CA SER A 188 2.50 7.26 -18.36
C SER A 188 1.41 6.39 -17.72
N LEU A 189 1.11 6.64 -16.44
CA LEU A 189 0.02 5.98 -15.74
C LEU A 189 -1.30 6.68 -16.08
N LYS A 190 -2.35 5.90 -16.21
CA LYS A 190 -3.72 6.41 -16.33
C LYS A 190 -4.40 6.37 -14.99
N LEU A 191 -4.90 7.50 -14.53
CA LEU A 191 -5.80 7.56 -13.37
C LEU A 191 -7.07 6.77 -13.69
N MET A 192 -7.39 5.78 -12.86
CA MET A 192 -8.60 4.97 -12.96
C MET A 192 -9.70 5.54 -12.08
N GLN A 193 -9.37 5.74 -10.82
CA GLN A 193 -10.31 6.20 -9.81
C GLN A 193 -9.56 6.84 -8.65
N SER A 194 -10.24 7.75 -7.97
CA SER A 194 -9.79 8.33 -6.72
C SER A 194 -10.90 8.16 -5.69
N VAL A 195 -10.56 7.60 -4.54
CA VAL A 195 -11.49 7.30 -3.46
C VAL A 195 -11.00 7.97 -2.19
N SER A 196 -11.88 8.72 -1.52
CA SER A 196 -11.61 9.26 -0.19
C SER A 196 -12.27 8.36 0.85
N LEU A 197 -11.50 7.89 1.79
CA LEU A 197 -11.96 7.03 2.87
C LEU A 197 -11.69 7.69 4.22
N PRO A 198 -12.60 7.53 5.21
CA PRO A 198 -12.41 8.08 6.53
C PRO A 198 -11.12 7.59 7.17
N THR A 199 -10.39 8.47 7.79
CA THR A 199 -9.17 8.19 8.55
C THR A 199 -9.21 8.96 9.86
N ALA A 200 -9.06 8.28 10.99
CA ALA A 200 -8.93 8.94 12.26
C ALA A 200 -7.45 9.14 12.59
N TRP A 201 -6.94 10.32 12.34
CA TRP A 201 -5.58 10.73 12.73
C TRP A 201 -5.54 11.43 14.08
N SER A 202 -6.67 11.95 14.53
CA SER A 202 -6.80 12.57 15.84
C SER A 202 -8.10 12.16 16.52
N PHE A 203 -8.13 12.21 17.85
CA PHE A 203 -9.34 11.90 18.64
C PHE A 203 -10.49 12.90 18.45
N LYS A 204 -10.28 13.96 17.71
CA LYS A 204 -11.25 15.07 17.60
C LYS A 204 -11.82 15.30 16.22
N GLU A 205 -11.16 14.83 15.16
CA GLU A 205 -11.58 15.08 13.80
C GLU A 205 -11.46 13.81 12.94
N LEU A 206 -12.48 13.55 12.15
CA LEU A 206 -12.48 12.55 11.10
C LEU A 206 -11.84 13.18 9.85
N ASP A 207 -10.60 12.83 9.60
CA ASP A 207 -9.94 13.14 8.35
C ASP A 207 -10.27 12.09 7.29
N GLU A 208 -10.13 12.46 6.04
CA GLU A 208 -10.24 11.55 4.91
C GLU A 208 -8.88 11.37 4.26
N THR A 209 -8.47 10.13 4.07
CA THR A 209 -7.32 9.82 3.21
C THR A 209 -7.81 9.49 1.81
N GLN A 210 -7.20 10.12 0.83
CA GLN A 210 -7.45 9.82 -0.56
C GLN A 210 -6.53 8.70 -1.04
N TYR A 211 -7.13 7.76 -1.74
CA TYR A 211 -6.43 6.68 -2.43
C TYR A 211 -6.62 6.84 -3.94
N VAL A 212 -5.52 6.74 -4.67
CA VAL A 212 -5.49 6.97 -6.10
C VAL A 212 -5.16 5.67 -6.81
N PHE A 213 -6.10 5.17 -7.59
CA PHE A 213 -5.94 3.98 -8.41
C PHE A 213 -5.47 4.37 -9.80
N SER A 214 -4.39 3.78 -10.25
CA SER A 214 -3.84 3.99 -11.58
C SER A 214 -3.37 2.69 -12.21
N LYS A 215 -3.22 2.69 -13.53
CA LYS A 215 -2.62 1.58 -14.29
C LYS A 215 -1.81 2.13 -15.46
N PHE A 216 -0.95 1.32 -16.03
CA PHE A 216 -0.30 1.71 -17.28
C PHE A 216 -1.30 1.87 -18.42
N HIS A 217 -1.02 2.79 -19.31
CA HIS A 217 -1.73 2.85 -20.58
C HIS A 217 -1.50 1.54 -21.32
N SER A 218 -2.55 0.78 -21.57
CA SER A 218 -2.48 -0.25 -22.59
C SER A 218 -2.24 0.47 -23.92
N ASN A 219 -1.04 0.36 -24.47
CA ASN A 219 -0.86 0.70 -25.88
C ASN A 219 -1.78 -0.25 -26.67
N SER A 220 -2.99 0.21 -26.95
CA SER A 220 -3.73 -0.36 -28.07
C SER A 220 -2.85 -0.08 -29.28
N ASN A 221 -2.12 -1.09 -29.76
CA ASN A 221 -1.53 -1.02 -31.08
C ASN A 221 -2.66 -0.55 -32.02
N PRO A 222 -2.53 0.59 -32.68
CA PRO A 222 -3.40 0.85 -33.81
C PRO A 222 -3.02 -0.20 -34.90
N ASN A 223 -3.88 -1.21 -35.06
CA ASN A 223 -3.85 -2.01 -36.28
C ASN A 223 -4.16 -1.14 -37.49
#